data_6915ee36e19c4d2118c7f76330c51a8d
#
_entry.id   6915ee36e19c4d2118c7f76330c51a8d
#
_cell.length_a   1.000
_cell.length_b   1.000
_cell.length_c   1.000
_cell.angle_alpha   90.00
_cell.angle_beta   90.00
_cell.angle_gamma   90.00
#
_symmetry.space_group_name_H-M   'P 1'
#
loop_
_entity.id
_entity.type
_entity.pdbx_description
1 polymer ?
#
loop_
_entity_poly.entity_id
_entity_poly.type
_entity_poly.pdbx_seq_one_letter_code
_entity_poly.pdbx_strand_id
1 'polypeptide(L)'
;MNNVLEIKNYTKVYSGNKKAVDSLNLTVKAGEIHAFIGHNGAGKTTTIRAVVGIMDFDEGEILVNGHSVKDEPVKCKSMTAYIPDNPDLYDYITGIQYLNYMCDMFSVPAKERVSRIQKYADVLKLTDSLGDLISSYSHGMKQKL
;
A
#
# COMPACT_ATOMS: atom_id res chain seq x y z
N MET A 1 6.64 -11.91 -20.43
CA MET A 1 5.86 -11.61 -19.19
C MET A 1 6.39 -10.29 -18.67
N ASN A 2 5.51 -9.33 -18.37
CA ASN A 2 5.97 -8.01 -17.92
C ASN A 2 6.30 -8.04 -16.43
N ASN A 3 7.44 -7.44 -16.07
CA ASN A 3 7.80 -7.19 -14.68
C ASN A 3 6.94 -6.05 -14.16
N VAL A 4 6.23 -6.28 -13.05
CA VAL A 4 5.41 -5.24 -12.38
C VAL A 4 6.16 -4.55 -11.26
N LEU A 5 7.20 -5.20 -10.70
CA LEU A 5 8.11 -4.61 -9.74
C LEU A 5 9.53 -5.08 -10.05
N GLU A 6 10.46 -4.14 -10.12
CA GLU A 6 11.90 -4.40 -10.20
C GLU A 6 12.62 -3.59 -9.14
N ILE A 7 13.42 -4.27 -8.35
CA ILE A 7 14.33 -3.67 -7.36
C ILE A 7 15.73 -4.04 -7.79
N LYS A 8 16.61 -3.03 -7.95
CA LYS A 8 17.98 -3.21 -8.42
C LYS A 8 18.96 -2.55 -7.47
N ASN A 9 19.79 -3.35 -6.83
CA ASN A 9 20.84 -2.92 -5.89
C ASN A 9 20.33 -1.94 -4.81
N TYR A 10 19.10 -2.16 -4.34
CA TYR A 10 18.45 -1.29 -3.38
C TYR A 10 19.16 -1.38 -2.02
N THR A 11 19.61 -0.22 -1.53
CA THR A 11 20.25 -0.08 -0.22
C THR A 11 19.56 1.01 0.60
N LYS A 12 19.30 0.72 1.87
CA LYS A 12 18.81 1.68 2.85
C LYS A 12 19.67 1.68 4.10
N VAL A 13 20.19 2.85 4.44
CA VAL A 13 21.00 3.10 5.62
C VAL A 13 20.24 4.04 6.56
N TYR A 14 20.14 3.67 7.83
CA TYR A 14 19.63 4.55 8.89
C TYR A 14 20.77 5.25 9.62
N SER A 15 20.45 6.21 10.47
CA SER A 15 21.40 6.95 11.29
C SER A 15 22.37 6.00 12.02
N GLY A 16 23.66 6.36 12.07
CA GLY A 16 24.71 5.52 12.66
C GLY A 16 25.24 4.41 11.74
N ASN A 17 25.15 4.58 10.42
CA ASN A 17 25.64 3.63 9.40
C ASN A 17 25.01 2.23 9.48
N LYS A 18 23.86 2.09 10.11
CA LYS A 18 23.14 0.80 10.15
C LYS A 18 22.44 0.56 8.83
N LYS A 19 22.99 -0.36 8.02
CA LYS A 19 22.29 -0.84 6.81
C LYS A 19 21.07 -1.67 7.23
N ALA A 20 19.89 -1.19 6.88
CA ALA A 20 18.62 -1.92 7.05
C ALA A 20 18.36 -2.87 5.87
N VAL A 21 18.82 -2.47 4.69
CA VAL A 21 18.82 -3.27 3.47
C VAL A 21 20.12 -3.00 2.74
N ASP A 22 20.75 -4.03 2.20
CA ASP A 22 22.02 -3.94 1.49
C ASP A 22 21.91 -4.65 0.14
N SER A 23 21.98 -3.86 -0.94
CA SER A 23 22.05 -4.32 -2.34
C SER A 23 20.97 -5.34 -2.74
N LEU A 24 19.73 -5.16 -2.25
CA LEU A 24 18.62 -6.04 -2.56
C LEU A 24 18.27 -5.98 -4.06
N ASN A 25 18.14 -7.16 -4.65
CA ASN A 25 17.63 -7.35 -6.00
C ASN A 25 16.40 -8.25 -5.96
N LEU A 26 15.30 -7.81 -6.59
CA LEU A 26 14.05 -8.56 -6.66
C LEU A 26 13.31 -8.19 -7.94
N THR A 27 12.69 -9.18 -8.56
CA THR A 27 11.77 -8.97 -9.67
C THR A 27 10.47 -9.72 -9.41
N VAL A 28 9.34 -9.03 -9.58
CA VAL A 28 7.99 -9.61 -9.48
C VAL A 28 7.31 -9.46 -10.83
N LYS A 29 6.77 -10.56 -11.36
CA LYS A 29 6.04 -10.56 -12.63
C LYS A 29 4.54 -10.39 -12.41
N ALA A 30 3.84 -9.95 -13.43
CA ALA A 30 2.39 -9.85 -13.41
C ALA A 30 1.73 -11.18 -13.05
N GLY A 31 0.78 -11.15 -12.10
CA GLY A 31 0.04 -12.32 -11.62
C GLY A 31 0.75 -13.15 -10.55
N GLU A 32 1.97 -12.80 -10.15
CA GLU A 32 2.67 -13.51 -9.08
C GLU A 32 2.28 -12.99 -7.70
N ILE A 33 2.34 -13.89 -6.70
CA ILE A 33 2.25 -13.56 -5.28
C ILE A 33 3.62 -13.80 -4.67
N HIS A 34 4.22 -12.75 -4.12
CA HIS A 34 5.51 -12.81 -3.45
C HIS A 34 5.35 -12.57 -1.94
N ALA A 35 5.98 -13.42 -1.13
CA ALA A 35 6.02 -13.28 0.32
C ALA A 35 7.40 -12.83 0.79
N PHE A 36 7.43 -11.75 1.58
CA PHE A 36 8.63 -11.31 2.30
C PHE A 36 8.69 -11.99 3.66
N ILE A 37 9.61 -12.94 3.83
CA ILE A 37 9.80 -13.70 5.06
C ILE A 37 11.12 -13.33 5.70
N GLY A 38 11.15 -13.17 7.01
CA GLY A 38 12.37 -12.86 7.77
C GLY A 38 12.05 -12.41 9.19
N HIS A 39 13.06 -12.41 10.05
CA HIS A 39 12.96 -11.96 11.45
C HIS A 39 12.65 -10.44 11.55
N ASN A 40 12.30 -9.97 12.74
CA ASN A 40 12.10 -8.54 12.99
C ASN A 40 13.43 -7.79 12.80
N GLY A 41 13.38 -6.68 12.04
CA GLY A 41 14.56 -5.91 11.67
C GLY A 41 15.27 -6.39 10.38
N ALA A 42 14.77 -7.42 9.68
CA ALA A 42 15.34 -7.89 8.41
C ALA A 42 15.09 -6.96 7.20
N GLY A 43 14.56 -5.76 7.40
CA GLY A 43 14.34 -4.79 6.32
C GLY A 43 13.03 -4.94 5.54
N LYS A 44 12.13 -5.86 5.91
CA LYS A 44 10.86 -6.12 5.20
C LYS A 44 10.01 -4.86 5.03
N THR A 45 9.62 -4.25 6.14
CA THR A 45 8.79 -3.03 6.16
C THR A 45 9.52 -1.86 5.51
N THR A 46 10.84 -1.74 5.69
CA THR A 46 11.69 -0.74 5.05
C THR A 46 11.61 -0.86 3.53
N THR A 47 11.73 -2.07 3.00
CA THR A 47 11.65 -2.34 1.55
C THR A 47 10.25 -2.03 1.00
N ILE A 48 9.19 -2.51 1.68
CA ILE A 48 7.81 -2.23 1.24
C ILE A 48 7.53 -0.73 1.21
N ARG A 49 7.93 0.02 2.27
CA ARG A 49 7.75 1.48 2.32
C ARG A 49 8.52 2.22 1.22
N ALA A 50 9.69 1.73 0.81
CA ALA A 50 10.44 2.30 -0.31
C ALA A 50 9.73 2.01 -1.65
N VAL A 51 9.23 0.79 -1.85
CA VAL A 51 8.48 0.40 -3.06
C VAL A 51 7.23 1.25 -3.26
N VAL A 52 6.49 1.53 -2.18
CA VAL A 52 5.25 2.35 -2.26
C VAL A 52 5.52 3.86 -2.20
N GLY A 53 6.79 4.27 -2.17
CA GLY A 53 7.18 5.68 -2.18
C GLY A 53 6.83 6.48 -0.93
N ILE A 54 6.80 5.81 0.25
CA ILE A 54 6.63 6.43 1.57
C ILE A 54 7.99 6.75 2.19
N MET A 55 9.04 6.05 1.77
CA MET A 55 10.37 6.18 2.32
C MET A 55 11.40 6.34 1.20
N ASP A 56 12.30 7.32 1.35
CA ASP A 56 13.44 7.47 0.48
C ASP A 56 14.51 6.41 0.77
N PHE A 57 15.35 6.15 -0.22
CA PHE A 57 16.46 5.20 -0.12
C PHE A 57 17.75 5.79 -0.68
N ASP A 58 18.88 5.19 -0.27
CA ASP A 58 20.19 5.78 -0.47
C ASP A 58 20.78 5.37 -1.83
N GLU A 59 20.70 4.07 -2.18
CA GLU A 59 21.28 3.54 -3.42
C GLU A 59 20.31 2.60 -4.14
N GLY A 60 20.55 2.42 -5.45
CA GLY A 60 19.79 1.50 -6.28
C GLY A 60 18.60 2.15 -6.98
N GLU A 61 17.79 1.30 -7.58
CA GLU A 61 16.60 1.67 -8.35
C GLU A 61 15.41 0.80 -7.97
N ILE A 62 14.24 1.40 -7.89
CA ILE A 62 12.95 0.68 -7.73
C ILE A 62 12.02 1.15 -8.84
N LEU A 63 11.53 0.20 -9.63
CA LEU A 63 10.61 0.44 -10.75
C LEU A 63 9.28 -0.27 -10.52
N VAL A 64 8.18 0.46 -10.69
CA VAL A 64 6.81 -0.07 -10.72
C VAL A 64 6.27 0.04 -12.14
N ASN A 65 5.98 -1.09 -12.77
CA ASN A 65 5.59 -1.15 -14.19
C ASN A 65 6.56 -0.36 -15.11
N GLY A 66 7.86 -0.43 -14.83
CA GLY A 66 8.90 0.26 -15.59
C GLY A 66 9.09 1.73 -15.24
N HIS A 67 8.34 2.29 -14.26
CA HIS A 67 8.44 3.69 -13.81
C HIS A 67 9.21 3.79 -12.50
N SER A 68 10.15 4.73 -12.41
CA SER A 68 10.96 4.97 -11.23
C SER A 68 10.13 5.58 -10.10
N VAL A 69 10.21 4.97 -8.91
CA VAL A 69 9.51 5.51 -7.73
C VAL A 69 10.09 6.86 -7.26
N LYS A 70 11.33 7.18 -7.64
CA LYS A 70 11.96 8.48 -7.36
C LYS A 70 11.55 9.57 -8.37
N ASP A 71 11.56 9.22 -9.67
CA ASP A 71 11.40 10.21 -10.74
C ASP A 71 9.94 10.41 -11.13
N GLU A 72 9.10 9.37 -11.00
CA GLU A 72 7.69 9.36 -11.35
C GLU A 72 6.79 8.92 -10.18
N PRO A 73 6.92 9.51 -8.96
CA PRO A 73 6.28 9.00 -7.75
C PRO A 73 4.75 8.98 -7.83
N VAL A 74 4.14 10.00 -8.45
CA VAL A 74 2.67 10.07 -8.59
C VAL A 74 2.16 8.93 -9.47
N LYS A 75 2.87 8.65 -10.57
CA LYS A 75 2.52 7.58 -11.49
C LYS A 75 2.66 6.20 -10.83
N CYS A 76 3.74 5.97 -10.09
CA CYS A 76 3.91 4.74 -9.32
C CYS A 76 2.80 4.56 -8.29
N LYS A 77 2.47 5.60 -7.52
CA LYS A 77 1.38 5.57 -6.53
C LYS A 77 0.01 5.30 -7.13
N SER A 78 -0.28 5.79 -8.35
CA SER A 78 -1.56 5.51 -9.04
C SER A 78 -1.71 4.04 -9.47
N MET A 79 -0.62 3.28 -9.52
CA MET A 79 -0.58 1.86 -9.90
C MET A 79 -0.36 0.92 -8.70
N THR A 80 -0.25 1.47 -7.48
CA THR A 80 0.10 0.70 -6.28
C THR A 80 -0.95 0.92 -5.20
N ALA A 81 -1.37 -0.15 -4.53
CA ALA A 81 -2.13 -0.07 -3.29
C ALA A 81 -1.27 -0.59 -2.13
N TYR A 82 -1.37 0.05 -0.98
CA TYR A 82 -0.65 -0.32 0.22
C TYR A 82 -1.58 -0.43 1.42
N ILE A 83 -1.53 -1.57 2.09
CA ILE A 83 -2.24 -1.80 3.34
C ILE A 83 -1.21 -1.91 4.45
N PRO A 84 -1.10 -0.93 5.35
CA PRO A 84 -0.16 -0.98 6.47
C PRO A 84 -0.61 -1.94 7.56
N ASP A 85 0.34 -2.40 8.39
CA ASP A 85 0.05 -3.23 9.56
C ASP A 85 -0.88 -2.54 10.56
N ASN A 86 -0.75 -1.22 10.70
CA ASN A 86 -1.63 -0.39 11.52
C ASN A 86 -2.28 0.67 10.63
N PRO A 87 -3.54 0.49 10.23
CA PRO A 87 -4.25 1.46 9.40
C PRO A 87 -4.59 2.70 10.23
N ASP A 88 -4.01 3.83 9.85
CA ASP A 88 -4.26 5.13 10.44
C ASP A 88 -5.42 5.79 9.67
N LEU A 89 -6.66 5.48 10.10
CA LEU A 89 -7.88 5.95 9.47
C LEU A 89 -8.44 7.17 10.22
N TYR A 90 -9.33 7.91 9.57
CA TYR A 90 -10.02 9.06 10.18
C TYR A 90 -11.13 8.60 11.13
N ASP A 91 -10.83 8.49 12.41
CA ASP A 91 -11.71 7.92 13.43
C ASP A 91 -13.04 8.68 13.64
N TYR A 92 -13.13 9.93 13.22
CA TYR A 92 -14.28 10.82 13.42
C TYR A 92 -15.28 10.88 12.25
N ILE A 93 -15.08 10.04 11.21
CA ILE A 93 -16.03 9.87 10.11
C ILE A 93 -16.54 8.44 10.06
N THR A 94 -17.64 8.22 9.35
CA THR A 94 -18.18 6.87 9.15
C THR A 94 -17.44 6.10 8.07
N GLY A 95 -17.54 4.75 8.08
CA GLY A 95 -16.93 3.91 7.07
C GLY A 95 -17.36 4.30 5.66
N ILE A 96 -18.65 4.59 5.43
CA ILE A 96 -19.15 5.00 4.11
C ILE A 96 -18.60 6.37 3.68
N GLN A 97 -18.43 7.31 4.62
CA GLN A 97 -17.82 8.61 4.32
C GLN A 97 -16.36 8.45 3.92
N TYR A 98 -15.62 7.60 4.62
CA TYR A 98 -14.23 7.29 4.29
C TYR A 98 -14.10 6.65 2.90
N LEU A 99 -14.93 5.65 2.57
CA LEU A 99 -14.91 5.00 1.26
C LEU A 99 -15.26 5.98 0.12
N ASN A 100 -16.22 6.89 0.34
CA ASN A 100 -16.53 7.94 -0.64
C ASN A 100 -15.34 8.90 -0.83
N TYR A 101 -14.69 9.31 0.25
CA TYR A 101 -13.48 10.13 0.19
C TYR A 101 -12.36 9.43 -0.61
N MET A 102 -12.13 8.14 -0.37
CA MET A 102 -11.16 7.35 -1.15
C MET A 102 -11.57 7.26 -2.63
N CYS A 103 -12.87 7.08 -2.91
CA CYS A 103 -13.36 7.11 -4.28
C CYS A 103 -13.09 8.44 -5.00
N ASP A 104 -13.18 9.58 -4.28
CA ASP A 104 -12.83 10.88 -4.84
C ASP A 104 -11.34 10.99 -5.15
N MET A 105 -10.47 10.56 -4.22
CA MET A 105 -9.02 10.58 -4.41
C MET A 105 -8.57 9.73 -5.60
N PHE A 106 -9.20 8.58 -5.82
CA PHE A 106 -8.89 7.68 -6.94
C PHE A 106 -9.76 7.91 -8.18
N SER A 107 -10.51 9.02 -8.22
CA SER A 107 -11.34 9.41 -9.37
C SER A 107 -12.34 8.33 -9.81
N VAL A 108 -12.89 7.57 -8.87
CA VAL A 108 -13.91 6.55 -9.15
C VAL A 108 -15.22 7.25 -9.52
N PRO A 109 -15.80 6.99 -10.72
CA PRO A 109 -17.03 7.63 -11.15
C PRO A 109 -18.20 7.40 -10.19
N ALA A 110 -18.99 8.43 -9.89
CA ALA A 110 -20.10 8.36 -8.93
C ALA A 110 -21.08 7.21 -9.25
N LYS A 111 -21.36 6.96 -10.53
CA LYS A 111 -22.24 5.87 -11.00
C LYS A 111 -21.75 4.47 -10.65
N GLU A 112 -20.44 4.30 -10.38
CA GLU A 112 -19.84 3.02 -10.07
C GLU A 112 -19.62 2.81 -8.57
N ARG A 113 -19.61 3.89 -7.76
CA ARG A 113 -19.25 3.85 -6.34
C ARG A 113 -20.17 2.94 -5.54
N VAL A 114 -21.49 3.14 -5.69
CA VAL A 114 -22.47 2.38 -4.90
C VAL A 114 -22.31 0.88 -5.13
N SER A 115 -22.23 0.44 -6.38
CA SER A 115 -22.10 -0.98 -6.70
C SER A 115 -20.76 -1.56 -6.26
N ARG A 116 -19.66 -0.79 -6.39
CA ARG A 116 -18.33 -1.23 -5.93
C ARG A 116 -18.26 -1.32 -4.41
N ILE A 117 -18.70 -0.28 -3.70
CA ILE A 117 -18.72 -0.26 -2.23
C ILE A 117 -19.54 -1.43 -1.70
N GLN A 118 -20.77 -1.60 -2.21
CA GLN A 118 -21.65 -2.69 -1.80
C GLN A 118 -20.97 -4.04 -1.98
N LYS A 119 -20.46 -4.31 -3.19
CA LYS A 119 -19.80 -5.56 -3.54
C LYS A 119 -18.67 -5.92 -2.57
N TYR A 120 -17.77 -4.98 -2.30
CA TYR A 120 -16.62 -5.24 -1.45
C TYR A 120 -16.96 -5.24 0.04
N ALA A 121 -17.90 -4.40 0.47
CA ALA A 121 -18.39 -4.42 1.83
C ALA A 121 -19.05 -5.75 2.19
N ASP A 122 -19.84 -6.32 1.28
CA ASP A 122 -20.47 -7.65 1.45
C ASP A 122 -19.41 -8.75 1.57
N VAL A 123 -18.44 -8.78 0.65
CA VAL A 123 -17.35 -9.77 0.65
C VAL A 123 -16.54 -9.69 1.95
N LEU A 124 -16.26 -8.50 2.45
CA LEU A 124 -15.45 -8.24 3.64
C LEU A 124 -16.28 -8.24 4.93
N LYS A 125 -17.61 -8.42 4.84
CA LYS A 125 -18.56 -8.40 5.96
C LYS A 125 -18.50 -7.09 6.77
N LEU A 126 -18.54 -5.98 6.07
CA LEU A 126 -18.56 -4.62 6.64
C LEU A 126 -19.84 -3.86 6.36
N THR A 127 -20.78 -4.42 5.57
CA THR A 127 -21.99 -3.74 5.08
C THR A 127 -22.79 -3.10 6.22
N ASP A 128 -23.07 -3.85 7.27
CA ASP A 128 -23.86 -3.38 8.41
C ASP A 128 -23.18 -2.30 9.24
N SER A 129 -21.85 -2.21 9.17
CA SER A 129 -21.04 -1.27 9.94
C SER A 129 -20.65 -0.02 9.18
N LEU A 130 -20.95 0.09 7.89
CA LEU A 130 -20.53 1.25 7.08
C LEU A 130 -21.11 2.58 7.58
N GLY A 131 -22.25 2.55 8.28
CA GLY A 131 -22.86 3.73 8.89
C GLY A 131 -22.24 4.15 10.23
N ASP A 132 -21.44 3.30 10.87
CA ASP A 132 -20.84 3.55 12.15
C ASP A 132 -19.57 4.39 12.03
N LEU A 133 -19.20 5.10 13.11
CA LEU A 133 -17.93 5.82 13.17
C LEU A 133 -16.75 4.84 13.16
N ILE A 134 -15.68 5.18 12.42
CA ILE A 134 -14.47 4.36 12.36
C ILE A 134 -13.81 4.18 13.73
N SER A 135 -14.00 5.13 14.65
CA SER A 135 -13.57 4.98 16.05
C SER A 135 -14.13 3.75 16.75
N SER A 136 -15.32 3.28 16.35
CA SER A 136 -15.95 2.07 16.91
C SER A 136 -15.47 0.75 16.26
N TYR A 137 -14.71 0.83 15.17
CA TYR A 137 -14.22 -0.35 14.45
C TYR A 137 -13.13 -1.08 15.23
N SER A 138 -13.19 -2.40 15.23
CA SER A 138 -12.08 -3.22 15.67
C SER A 138 -10.87 -3.05 14.73
N HIS A 139 -9.68 -3.42 15.18
CA HIS A 139 -8.48 -3.39 14.35
C HIS A 139 -8.67 -4.14 13.02
N GLY A 140 -9.26 -5.34 13.06
CA GLY A 140 -9.55 -6.12 11.87
C GLY A 140 -10.58 -5.47 10.93
N MET A 141 -11.56 -4.72 11.47
CA MET A 141 -12.50 -3.95 10.64
C MET A 141 -11.80 -2.76 9.97
N LYS A 142 -10.91 -2.07 10.69
CA LYS A 142 -10.10 -0.99 10.12
C LYS A 142 -9.18 -1.48 8.99
N GLN A 143 -8.62 -2.68 9.10
CA GLN A 143 -7.80 -3.28 8.04
C GLN A 143 -8.60 -3.67 6.79
N LYS A 144 -9.89 -3.97 6.93
CA LYS A 144 -10.77 -4.35 5.82
C LYS A 144 -11.35 -3.14 5.08
N LEU A 145 -11.48 -2.00 5.78
CA LEU A 145 -11.98 -0.75 5.24
C LEU A 145 -10.94 -0.10 4.31
#